data_98fc5fe42ed6b23fb003e23ff87cccc1
#
_entry.id   98fc5fe42ed6b23fb003e23ff87cccc1
#
_cell.length_a   1.000
_cell.length_b   1.000
_cell.length_c   1.000
_cell.angle_alpha   90.00
_cell.angle_beta   90.00
_cell.angle_gamma   90.00
#
_symmetry.space_group_name_H-M   'P 1'
#
loop_
_entity.id
_entity.type
_entity.pdbx_description
1 polymer ?
#
loop_
_entity_poly.entity_id
_entity_poly.type
_entity_poly.pdbx_seq_one_letter_code
_entity_poly.pdbx_strand_id
1 'polypeptide(L)'
;MAVHIRLKQFDGPLDLLLHLIGKAKIDLKDVFVSEITEQYIEAVHSAPDFDMDEASEFVAMAALLLEIKSRSLLPKPPKEDEEDPEQLLLQRLIAYKQFK
;
A
#
# COMPACT_ATOMS: atom_id res chain seq x y z
N MET A 1 8.26 6.42 -22.34
CA MET A 1 9.21 5.69 -21.50
C MET A 1 8.67 5.52 -20.11
N ALA A 2 8.61 4.28 -19.65
CA ALA A 2 8.18 4.05 -18.28
C ALA A 2 9.31 4.40 -17.31
N VAL A 3 9.02 5.25 -16.36
CA VAL A 3 9.98 5.59 -15.31
C VAL A 3 9.80 4.57 -14.19
N HIS A 4 10.81 3.72 -14.00
CA HIS A 4 10.75 2.71 -12.95
C HIS A 4 11.16 3.32 -11.62
N ILE A 5 10.35 3.06 -10.59
CA ILE A 5 10.63 3.49 -9.24
C ILE A 5 11.65 2.55 -8.62
N ARG A 6 12.66 3.10 -7.98
CA ARG A 6 13.63 2.30 -7.23
C ARG A 6 13.19 2.21 -5.78
N LEU A 7 13.15 1.01 -5.23
CA LEU A 7 12.69 0.79 -3.87
C LEU A 7 13.58 1.49 -2.84
N LYS A 8 14.87 1.64 -3.14
CA LYS A 8 15.81 2.32 -2.25
C LYS A 8 15.52 3.81 -2.08
N GLN A 9 14.69 4.39 -2.94
CA GLN A 9 14.29 5.80 -2.82
C GLN A 9 13.28 6.01 -1.70
N PHE A 10 12.71 4.95 -1.17
CA PHE A 10 11.66 5.03 -0.16
C PHE A 10 12.12 4.44 1.17
N ASP A 11 11.66 5.04 2.26
CA ASP A 11 11.98 4.60 3.62
C ASP A 11 11.20 3.36 4.05
N GLY A 12 10.45 2.77 3.14
CA GLY A 12 9.68 1.58 3.40
C GLY A 12 8.37 1.59 2.63
N PRO A 13 7.54 0.55 2.83
CA PRO A 13 6.30 0.42 2.05
C PRO A 13 5.30 1.54 2.30
N LEU A 14 5.23 2.10 3.50
CA LEU A 14 4.32 3.22 3.77
C LEU A 14 4.70 4.45 2.96
N ASP A 15 6.02 4.71 2.84
CA ASP A 15 6.51 5.84 2.03
C ASP A 15 6.13 5.65 0.56
N LEU A 16 6.29 4.44 0.04
CA LEU A 16 5.91 4.15 -1.33
C LEU A 16 4.40 4.31 -1.55
N LEU A 17 3.59 3.83 -0.60
CA LEU A 17 2.14 4.00 -0.70
C LEU A 17 1.73 5.47 -0.72
N LEU A 18 2.32 6.29 0.15
CA LEU A 18 2.02 7.72 0.16
C LEU A 18 2.41 8.38 -1.15
N HIS A 19 3.54 7.97 -1.73
CA HIS A 19 3.97 8.48 -3.03
C HIS A 19 2.94 8.17 -4.12
N LEU A 20 2.47 6.92 -4.16
CA LEU A 20 1.49 6.49 -5.17
C LEU A 20 0.15 7.19 -4.98
N ILE A 21 -0.30 7.34 -3.73
CA ILE A 21 -1.55 8.03 -3.42
C ILE A 21 -1.45 9.50 -3.83
N GLY A 22 -0.34 10.15 -3.53
CA GLY A 22 -0.12 11.53 -3.93
C GLY A 22 -0.08 11.71 -5.43
N LYS A 23 0.57 10.79 -6.12
CA LYS A 23 0.65 10.81 -7.58
C LYS A 23 -0.72 10.63 -8.24
N ALA A 24 -1.57 9.82 -7.63
CA ALA A 24 -2.94 9.61 -8.10
C ALA A 24 -3.88 10.76 -7.72
N LYS A 25 -3.41 11.73 -6.93
CA LYS A 25 -4.18 12.89 -6.47
C LYS A 25 -5.40 12.48 -5.65
N ILE A 26 -5.25 11.41 -4.86
CA ILE A 26 -6.29 10.92 -3.98
C ILE A 26 -6.02 11.44 -2.56
N ASP A 27 -7.07 11.96 -1.91
CA ASP A 27 -6.96 12.37 -0.51
C ASP A 27 -6.95 11.11 0.37
N LEU A 28 -6.12 11.11 1.41
CA LEU A 28 -6.07 9.99 2.36
C LEU A 28 -7.42 9.66 2.98
N LYS A 29 -8.31 10.64 3.07
CA LYS A 29 -9.67 10.42 3.57
C LYS A 29 -10.54 9.60 2.62
N ASP A 30 -10.24 9.67 1.33
CA ASP A 30 -11.06 9.07 0.29
C ASP A 30 -10.38 7.91 -0.40
N VAL A 31 -9.19 7.49 0.08
CA VAL A 31 -8.47 6.43 -0.58
C VAL A 31 -9.11 5.08 -0.31
N PHE A 32 -9.32 4.34 -1.38
CA PHE A 32 -9.69 2.93 -1.30
C PHE A 32 -8.44 2.11 -1.59
N VAL A 33 -8.01 1.34 -0.60
CA VAL A 33 -6.79 0.56 -0.72
C VAL A 33 -6.87 -0.40 -1.91
N SER A 34 -8.08 -0.90 -2.20
CA SER A 34 -8.28 -1.77 -3.36
C SER A 34 -7.92 -1.11 -4.69
N GLU A 35 -8.02 0.20 -4.78
CA GLU A 35 -7.69 0.93 -6.01
C GLU A 35 -6.19 1.12 -6.19
N ILE A 36 -5.44 1.19 -5.08
CA ILE A 36 -4.00 1.43 -5.13
C ILE A 36 -3.19 0.14 -5.12
N THR A 37 -3.82 -0.98 -4.76
CA THR A 37 -3.15 -2.27 -4.61
C THR A 37 -2.37 -2.69 -5.86
N GLU A 38 -3.03 -2.65 -7.01
CA GLU A 38 -2.40 -3.09 -8.26
C GLU A 38 -1.23 -2.20 -8.64
N GLN A 39 -1.38 -0.90 -8.45
CA GLN A 39 -0.31 0.06 -8.73
C GLN A 39 0.90 -0.20 -7.83
N TYR A 40 0.64 -0.50 -6.56
CA TYR A 40 1.71 -0.81 -5.62
C TYR A 40 2.46 -2.08 -6.03
N ILE A 41 1.72 -3.15 -6.31
CA ILE A 41 2.33 -4.43 -6.68
C ILE A 41 3.15 -4.27 -7.96
N GLU A 42 2.61 -3.57 -8.95
CA GLU A 42 3.33 -3.33 -10.20
C GLU A 42 4.60 -2.51 -9.96
N ALA A 43 4.52 -1.48 -9.12
CA ALA A 43 5.68 -0.64 -8.82
C ALA A 43 6.79 -1.46 -8.16
N VAL A 44 6.45 -2.31 -7.20
CA VAL A 44 7.43 -3.16 -6.51
C VAL A 44 8.01 -4.19 -7.47
N HIS A 45 7.15 -4.88 -8.20
CA HIS A 45 7.56 -5.96 -9.09
C HIS A 45 8.47 -5.49 -10.22
N SER A 46 8.20 -4.30 -10.76
CA SER A 46 8.96 -3.76 -11.89
C SER A 46 10.15 -2.91 -11.47
N ALA A 47 10.36 -2.71 -10.17
CA ALA A 47 11.50 -1.92 -9.70
C ALA A 47 12.82 -2.57 -10.12
N PRO A 48 13.76 -1.79 -10.71
CA PRO A 48 15.02 -2.37 -11.18
C PRO A 48 15.92 -2.89 -10.06
N ASP A 49 15.72 -2.41 -8.83
CA ASP A 49 16.46 -2.86 -7.66
C ASP A 49 15.66 -3.86 -6.81
N PHE A 50 14.67 -4.52 -7.40
CA PHE A 50 13.89 -5.52 -6.70
C PHE A 50 14.75 -6.74 -6.37
N ASP A 51 14.76 -7.11 -5.09
CA ASP A 51 15.43 -8.29 -4.56
C ASP A 51 14.53 -8.86 -3.47
N MET A 52 14.15 -10.12 -3.58
CA MET A 52 13.20 -10.74 -2.64
C MET A 52 13.62 -10.59 -1.18
N ASP A 53 14.91 -10.74 -0.90
CA ASP A 53 15.41 -10.66 0.47
C ASP A 53 15.41 -9.22 0.98
N GLU A 54 15.87 -8.28 0.17
CA GLU A 54 15.93 -6.87 0.57
C GLU A 54 14.57 -6.20 0.51
N ALA A 55 13.68 -6.70 -0.33
CA ALA A 55 12.34 -6.14 -0.51
C ALA A 55 11.29 -6.82 0.34
N SER A 56 11.69 -7.61 1.36
CA SER A 56 10.75 -8.39 2.16
C SER A 56 9.65 -7.55 2.79
N GLU A 57 9.97 -6.33 3.25
CA GLU A 57 8.97 -5.43 3.83
C GLU A 57 7.95 -4.98 2.77
N PHE A 58 8.42 -4.71 1.56
CA PHE A 58 7.53 -4.33 0.46
C PHE A 58 6.64 -5.48 0.03
N VAL A 59 7.17 -6.70 0.03
CA VAL A 59 6.39 -7.89 -0.30
C VAL A 59 5.35 -8.19 0.77
N ALA A 60 5.70 -8.03 2.05
CA ALA A 60 4.75 -8.20 3.15
C ALA A 60 3.59 -7.22 3.03
N MET A 61 3.88 -5.97 2.66
CA MET A 61 2.83 -4.98 2.45
C MET A 61 1.95 -5.37 1.26
N ALA A 62 2.53 -5.90 0.19
CA ALA A 62 1.75 -6.37 -0.96
C ALA A 62 0.75 -7.45 -0.53
N ALA A 63 1.19 -8.38 0.31
CA ALA A 63 0.30 -9.42 0.83
C ALA A 63 -0.84 -8.83 1.66
N LEU A 64 -0.54 -7.83 2.48
CA LEU A 64 -1.57 -7.15 3.27
C LEU A 64 -2.57 -6.44 2.37
N LEU A 65 -2.09 -5.74 1.32
CA LEU A 65 -2.97 -5.05 0.39
C LEU A 65 -3.89 -6.03 -0.35
N LEU A 66 -3.36 -7.20 -0.73
CA LEU A 66 -4.17 -8.23 -1.37
C LEU A 66 -5.23 -8.77 -0.42
N GLU A 67 -4.90 -8.94 0.85
CA GLU A 67 -5.86 -9.37 1.85
C GLU A 67 -6.99 -8.34 1.99
N ILE A 68 -6.64 -7.05 2.08
CA ILE A 68 -7.62 -5.98 2.20
C ILE A 68 -8.53 -5.95 0.97
N LYS A 69 -7.95 -6.07 -0.21
CA LYS A 69 -8.72 -6.10 -1.46
C LYS A 69 -9.68 -7.28 -1.48
N SER A 70 -9.20 -8.46 -1.08
CA SER A 70 -10.02 -9.66 -1.02
C SER A 70 -11.21 -9.48 -0.08
N ARG A 71 -10.97 -8.91 1.10
CA ARG A 71 -12.04 -8.66 2.08
C ARG A 71 -13.06 -7.65 1.56
N SER A 72 -12.61 -6.64 0.81
CA SER A 72 -13.51 -5.63 0.27
C SER A 72 -14.47 -6.19 -0.79
N LEU A 73 -14.13 -7.33 -1.38
CA LEU A 73 -14.97 -7.99 -2.38
C LEU A 73 -15.97 -8.97 -1.76
N LEU A 74 -15.89 -9.22 -0.45
CA LEU A 74 -16.81 -10.13 0.22
C LEU A 74 -18.17 -9.47 0.43
N PRO A 75 -19.26 -10.22 0.25
CA PRO A 75 -20.61 -9.66 0.40
C PRO A 75 -21.02 -9.41 1.84
N LYS A 76 -20.30 -9.96 2.81
CA LYS A 76 -20.62 -9.77 4.23
C LYS A 76 -19.75 -8.70 4.83
N PRO A 77 -20.32 -7.74 5.58
CA PRO A 77 -19.49 -6.77 6.31
C PRO A 77 -18.67 -7.48 7.37
N PRO A 78 -17.50 -6.94 7.73
CA PRO A 78 -16.69 -7.52 8.80
C PRO A 78 -17.46 -7.49 10.11
N LYS A 79 -17.16 -8.43 11.00
CA LYS A 79 -17.77 -8.47 12.32
C LYS A 79 -17.34 -7.24 13.10
N GLU A 80 -18.25 -6.71 13.94
CA GLU A 80 -18.00 -5.49 14.69
C GLU A 80 -16.77 -5.56 15.60
N ASP A 81 -16.44 -6.75 16.09
CA ASP A 81 -15.29 -6.96 16.98
C ASP A 81 -13.99 -7.28 16.21
N GLU A 82 -14.01 -7.35 14.88
CA GLU A 82 -12.80 -7.54 14.10
C GLU A 82 -12.24 -6.17 13.71
N GLU A 83 -10.95 -5.98 13.98
CA GLU A 83 -10.27 -4.80 13.50
C GLU A 83 -10.19 -4.84 11.98
N ASP A 84 -10.62 -3.76 11.33
CA ASP A 84 -10.58 -3.64 9.89
C ASP A 84 -9.15 -3.35 9.46
N PRO A 85 -8.49 -4.27 8.74
CA PRO A 85 -7.10 -4.04 8.32
C PRO A 85 -6.93 -2.82 7.42
N GLU A 86 -7.96 -2.45 6.66
CA GLU A 86 -7.89 -1.24 5.84
C GLU A 86 -7.82 0.01 6.71
N GLN A 87 -8.65 0.08 7.76
CA GLN A 87 -8.63 1.21 8.68
C GLN A 87 -7.30 1.29 9.44
N LEU A 88 -6.77 0.16 9.87
CA LEU A 88 -5.48 0.11 10.54
C LEU A 88 -4.37 0.62 9.63
N LEU A 89 -4.39 0.21 8.37
CA LEU A 89 -3.39 0.68 7.40
C LEU A 89 -3.52 2.17 7.16
N LEU A 90 -4.73 2.69 7.01
CA LEU A 90 -4.95 4.12 6.82
C LEU A 90 -4.44 4.92 8.01
N GLN A 91 -4.66 4.43 9.24
CA GLN A 91 -4.13 5.08 10.44
C GLN A 91 -2.60 5.13 10.42
N ARG A 92 -1.96 4.04 9.98
CA ARG A 92 -0.51 3.99 9.84
C ARG A 92 -0.01 4.99 8.80
N LEU A 93 -0.70 5.10 7.67
CA LEU A 93 -0.34 6.05 6.62
C LEU A 93 -0.46 7.49 7.10
N ILE A 94 -1.54 7.81 7.82
CA ILE A 94 -1.76 9.16 8.35
C ILE A 94 -0.66 9.50 9.36
N ALA A 95 -0.38 8.58 10.27
CA ALA A 95 0.67 8.79 11.28
C ALA A 95 2.04 8.98 10.63
N TYR A 96 2.36 8.18 9.64
CA TYR A 96 3.63 8.29 8.92
C TYR A 96 3.76 9.62 8.20
N LYS A 97 2.69 10.07 7.56
CA LYS A 97 2.68 11.34 6.87
C LYS A 97 2.93 12.51 7.82
N GLN A 98 2.32 12.46 9.00
CA GLN A 98 2.51 13.50 10.02
C GLN A 98 3.94 13.48 10.57
N PHE A 99 4.49 12.30 10.75
CA PHE A 99 5.87 12.13 11.24
C PHE A 99 6.88 12.65 10.23
N LYS A 100 6.64 12.38 8.97
CA LYS A 100 7.55 12.79 7.92
C LYS A 100 7.34 14.25 7.51
#